data_436068adf6fdb394c4998681fb91f75d
#
_entry.id   436068adf6fdb394c4998681fb91f75d
#
_cell.length_a   1.000
_cell.length_b   1.000
_cell.length_c   1.000
_cell.angle_alpha   90.00
_cell.angle_beta   90.00
_cell.angle_gamma   90.00
#
_symmetry.space_group_name_H-M   'P 1'
#
loop_
_entity.id
_entity.type
_entity.pdbx_description
1 polymer ?
#
loop_
_entity_poly.entity_id
_entity_poly.type
_entity_poly.pdbx_seq_one_letter_code
_entity_poly.pdbx_strand_id
1 'polypeptide(L)'
;LDMDVEIDIPGRFSVYNSLVAIAVCEHFKVSEDDLKAALRVVKTKGRIELVKVSDDFILMIDYAHNAMALESLLSTLREYHPKRLAVTVPSFVVMKWVRCPENWRI
;
A
#
# COMPACT_ATOMS: atom_id res chain seq x y z
N LEU A 1 14.52 18.69 -6.82
CA LEU A 1 14.23 17.56 -7.72
C LEU A 1 12.82 17.70 -8.24
N ASP A 2 12.63 17.70 -9.55
CA ASP A 2 11.32 17.75 -10.20
C ASP A 2 11.21 16.50 -11.08
N MET A 3 10.56 15.44 -10.56
CA MET A 3 10.39 14.19 -11.28
C MET A 3 9.02 13.56 -10.99
N ASP A 4 8.42 13.02 -12.01
CA ASP A 4 7.22 12.20 -11.89
C ASP A 4 7.60 10.78 -11.46
N VAL A 5 6.95 10.30 -10.38
CA VAL A 5 7.20 8.98 -9.80
C VAL A 5 5.90 8.21 -9.68
N GLU A 6 5.91 6.97 -10.10
CA GLU A 6 4.81 6.03 -9.96
C GLU A 6 5.12 5.01 -8.86
N ILE A 7 4.17 4.81 -7.95
CA ILE A 7 4.29 3.91 -6.79
C ILE A 7 3.12 2.94 -6.83
N ASP A 8 3.40 1.65 -6.83
CA ASP A 8 2.39 0.56 -6.86
C ASP A 8 1.93 0.12 -5.45
N ILE A 9 2.11 0.97 -4.44
CA ILE A 9 1.65 0.70 -3.08
C ILE A 9 0.59 1.74 -2.71
N PRO A 10 -0.67 1.33 -2.46
CA PRO A 10 -1.75 2.28 -2.17
C PRO A 10 -1.57 3.02 -0.84
N GLY A 11 -2.15 4.21 -0.76
CA GLY A 11 -2.27 4.99 0.44
C GLY A 11 -1.29 6.16 0.58
N ARG A 12 -1.75 7.24 1.21
CA ARG A 12 -0.96 8.47 1.40
C ARG A 12 0.35 8.25 2.16
N PHE A 13 0.35 7.35 3.14
CA PHE A 13 1.57 7.03 3.89
C PHE A 13 2.64 6.38 3.00
N SER A 14 2.25 5.65 1.94
CA SER A 14 3.21 5.11 0.95
C SER A 14 3.89 6.24 0.18
N VAL A 15 3.16 7.31 -0.12
CA VAL A 15 3.73 8.52 -0.74
C VAL A 15 4.78 9.14 0.19
N TYR A 16 4.46 9.35 1.47
CA TYR A 16 5.42 9.91 2.43
C TYR A 16 6.65 9.04 2.63
N ASN A 17 6.46 7.72 2.74
CA ASN A 17 7.57 6.76 2.85
C ASN A 17 8.46 6.80 1.61
N SER A 18 7.87 6.91 0.42
CA SER A 18 8.61 7.03 -0.84
C SER A 18 9.38 8.34 -0.93
N LEU A 19 8.82 9.45 -0.47
CA LEU A 19 9.53 10.74 -0.40
C LEU A 19 10.78 10.65 0.48
N VAL A 20 10.70 9.97 1.62
CA VAL A 20 11.87 9.74 2.48
C VAL A 20 12.90 8.86 1.76
N ALA A 21 12.47 7.79 1.11
CA ALA A 21 13.38 6.93 0.34
C ALA A 21 14.06 7.69 -0.81
N ILE A 22 13.30 8.51 -1.54
CA ILE A 22 13.82 9.38 -2.60
C ILE A 22 14.91 10.32 -2.05
N ALA A 23 14.64 11.01 -0.94
CA ALA A 23 15.60 11.93 -0.33
C ALA A 23 16.91 11.24 0.09
N VAL A 24 16.80 10.01 0.62
CA VAL A 24 17.97 9.19 0.95
C VAL A 24 18.74 8.79 -0.31
N CYS A 25 18.04 8.31 -1.34
CA CYS A 25 18.65 7.91 -2.60
C CYS A 25 19.35 9.10 -3.30
N GLU A 26 18.75 10.28 -3.25
CA GLU A 26 19.34 11.51 -3.76
C GLU A 26 20.66 11.85 -3.04
N HIS A 27 20.70 11.71 -1.71
CA HIS A 27 21.92 11.87 -0.93
C HIS A 27 23.05 10.94 -1.39
N PHE A 28 22.71 9.70 -1.73
CA PHE A 28 23.66 8.71 -2.26
C PHE A 28 23.88 8.81 -3.77
N LYS A 29 23.31 9.80 -4.44
CA LYS A 29 23.44 10.05 -5.88
C LYS A 29 22.99 8.85 -6.76
N VAL A 30 21.93 8.16 -6.33
CA VAL A 30 21.26 7.15 -7.16
C VAL A 30 20.64 7.84 -8.37
N SER A 31 20.72 7.22 -9.55
CA SER A 31 20.16 7.80 -10.76
C SER A 31 18.62 7.88 -10.70
N GLU A 32 18.02 8.89 -11.33
CA GLU A 32 16.56 9.03 -11.39
C GLU A 32 15.89 7.83 -12.04
N ASP A 33 16.50 7.27 -13.08
CA ASP A 33 15.95 6.12 -13.80
C ASP A 33 15.92 4.86 -12.94
N ASP A 34 16.99 4.58 -12.19
CA ASP A 34 17.05 3.47 -11.25
C ASP A 34 16.04 3.65 -10.12
N LEU A 35 15.89 4.88 -9.61
CA LEU A 35 14.95 5.20 -8.57
C LEU A 35 13.49 5.00 -9.03
N LYS A 36 13.15 5.50 -10.21
CA LYS A 36 11.82 5.30 -10.82
C LYS A 36 11.52 3.82 -11.06
N ALA A 37 12.49 3.08 -11.58
CA ALA A 37 12.36 1.64 -11.82
C ALA A 37 12.14 0.87 -10.51
N ALA A 38 12.90 1.19 -9.46
CA ALA A 38 12.77 0.56 -8.14
C ALA A 38 11.41 0.84 -7.50
N LEU A 39 10.93 2.09 -7.52
CA LEU A 39 9.66 2.49 -6.91
C LEU A 39 8.44 1.85 -7.55
N ARG A 40 8.49 1.53 -8.84
CA ARG A 40 7.41 0.80 -9.55
C ARG A 40 7.26 -0.65 -9.12
N VAL A 41 8.34 -1.29 -8.71
CA VAL A 41 8.34 -2.73 -8.43
C VAL A 41 8.45 -3.07 -6.95
N VAL A 42 8.67 -2.06 -6.10
CA VAL A 42 8.86 -2.29 -4.67
C VAL A 42 7.60 -2.86 -4.04
N LYS A 43 7.73 -3.99 -3.36
CA LYS A 43 6.67 -4.63 -2.58
C LYS A 43 7.24 -5.11 -1.26
N THR A 44 6.52 -4.88 -0.19
CA THR A 44 6.93 -5.32 1.14
C THR A 44 5.95 -6.37 1.66
N LYS A 45 6.43 -7.58 1.89
CA LYS A 45 5.61 -8.67 2.46
C LYS A 45 4.99 -8.25 3.79
N GLY A 46 3.70 -8.53 3.95
CA GLY A 46 2.95 -8.19 5.15
C GLY A 46 2.68 -6.68 5.36
N ARG A 47 2.93 -5.85 4.36
CA ARG A 47 2.64 -4.41 4.37
C ARG A 47 1.81 -4.04 3.16
N ILE A 48 0.52 -3.83 3.35
CA ILE A 48 -0.46 -3.61 2.26
C ILE A 48 -0.26 -4.63 1.13
N GLU A 49 0.05 -5.85 1.50
CA GLU A 49 0.24 -6.93 0.53
C GLU A 49 -1.12 -7.36 -0.01
N LEU A 50 -1.36 -7.12 -1.30
CA LEU A 50 -2.57 -7.50 -1.99
C LEU A 50 -2.41 -8.91 -2.54
N VAL A 51 -3.30 -9.81 -2.13
CA VAL A 51 -3.32 -11.20 -2.58
C VAL A 51 -4.59 -11.43 -3.40
N LYS A 52 -4.42 -11.70 -4.69
CA LYS A 52 -5.54 -12.05 -5.56
C LYS A 52 -5.94 -13.50 -5.33
N VAL A 53 -7.06 -13.69 -4.65
CA VAL A 53 -7.64 -15.03 -4.36
C VAL A 53 -8.86 -15.27 -5.24
N SER A 54 -9.61 -14.22 -5.57
CA SER A 54 -10.86 -14.29 -6.33
C SER A 54 -11.05 -12.99 -7.11
N ASP A 55 -11.92 -13.03 -8.12
CA ASP A 55 -12.35 -11.81 -8.82
C ASP A 55 -13.42 -11.03 -8.04
N ASP A 56 -14.04 -11.65 -7.02
CA ASP A 56 -15.10 -11.02 -6.22
C ASP A 56 -14.58 -10.18 -5.07
N PHE A 57 -13.35 -10.42 -4.61
CA PHE A 57 -12.75 -9.69 -3.48
C PHE A 57 -11.22 -9.66 -3.54
N ILE A 58 -10.65 -8.69 -2.88
CA ILE A 58 -9.21 -8.60 -2.65
C ILE A 58 -8.91 -8.96 -1.19
N LEU A 59 -7.99 -9.87 -1.00
CA LEU A 59 -7.38 -10.14 0.31
C LEU A 59 -6.17 -9.23 0.48
N MET A 60 -6.15 -8.48 1.58
CA MET A 60 -5.01 -7.65 1.94
C MET A 60 -4.40 -8.14 3.24
N ILE A 61 -3.09 -8.25 3.28
CA ILE A 61 -2.31 -8.56 4.48
C ILE A 61 -1.54 -7.31 4.90
N ASP A 62 -1.69 -6.91 6.15
CA ASP A 62 -0.97 -5.76 6.71
C ASP A 62 -0.58 -6.00 8.17
N TYR A 63 0.50 -5.38 8.60
CA TYR A 63 1.03 -5.50 9.96
C TYR A 63 0.52 -4.43 10.93
N ALA A 64 -0.54 -3.72 10.60
CA ALA A 64 -1.15 -2.74 11.51
C ALA A 64 -1.62 -3.42 12.81
N HIS A 65 -0.89 -3.23 13.89
CA HIS A 65 -1.09 -3.92 15.19
C HIS A 65 -1.45 -2.98 16.34
N ASN A 66 -1.57 -1.68 16.09
CA ASN A 66 -2.02 -0.69 17.06
C ASN A 66 -3.18 0.14 16.50
N ALA A 67 -3.90 0.84 17.38
CA ALA A 67 -5.10 1.59 17.03
C ALA A 67 -4.84 2.64 15.93
N MET A 68 -3.76 3.40 16.05
CA MET A 68 -3.43 4.48 15.11
C MET A 68 -3.09 3.93 13.71
N ALA A 69 -2.30 2.87 13.64
CA ALA A 69 -1.97 2.23 12.36
C ALA A 69 -3.21 1.62 11.71
N LEU A 70 -4.08 0.99 12.51
CA LEU A 70 -5.32 0.40 12.03
C LEU A 70 -6.29 1.47 11.52
N GLU A 71 -6.44 2.57 12.24
CA GLU A 71 -7.28 3.70 11.84
C GLU A 71 -6.79 4.32 10.53
N SER A 72 -5.50 4.59 10.41
CA SER A 72 -4.87 5.11 9.19
C SER A 72 -5.11 4.20 7.99
N LEU A 73 -4.92 2.90 8.17
CA LEU A 73 -5.13 1.91 7.13
C LEU A 73 -6.60 1.79 6.72
N LEU A 74 -7.52 1.74 7.69
CA LEU A 74 -8.96 1.68 7.41
C LEU A 74 -9.49 2.94 6.74
N SER A 75 -8.99 4.11 7.14
CA SER A 75 -9.31 5.38 6.49
C SER A 75 -8.86 5.38 5.03
N THR A 76 -7.64 4.95 4.77
CA THR A 76 -7.13 4.78 3.40
C THR A 76 -8.01 3.84 2.58
N LEU A 77 -8.37 2.68 3.13
CA LEU A 77 -9.21 1.71 2.41
C LEU A 77 -10.62 2.23 2.10
N ARG A 78 -11.18 3.06 2.98
CA ARG A 78 -12.48 3.71 2.74
C ARG A 78 -12.47 4.70 1.59
N GLU A 79 -11.35 5.34 1.30
CA GLU A 79 -11.19 6.24 0.16
C GLU A 79 -11.41 5.53 -1.18
N TYR A 80 -11.24 4.21 -1.23
CA TYR A 80 -11.53 3.38 -2.41
C TYR A 80 -12.98 2.92 -2.52
N HIS A 81 -13.87 3.38 -1.64
CA HIS A 81 -15.32 3.09 -1.64
C HIS A 81 -15.67 1.59 -1.76
N PRO A 82 -15.07 0.70 -0.95
CA PRO A 82 -15.40 -0.72 -1.02
C PRO A 82 -16.87 -0.96 -0.63
N LYS A 83 -17.57 -1.84 -1.34
CA LYS A 83 -18.95 -2.24 -0.99
C LYS A 83 -19.03 -2.88 0.40
N ARG A 84 -18.00 -3.61 0.80
CA ARG A 84 -17.86 -4.24 2.10
C ARG A 84 -16.40 -4.32 2.51
N LEU A 85 -16.12 -3.91 3.73
CA LEU A 85 -14.81 -4.05 4.35
C LEU A 85 -14.94 -4.98 5.56
N ALA A 86 -14.29 -6.13 5.50
CA ALA A 86 -14.18 -7.07 6.62
C ALA A 86 -12.76 -7.08 7.14
N VAL A 87 -12.60 -7.05 8.45
CA VAL A 87 -11.30 -7.02 9.11
C VAL A 87 -11.22 -8.17 10.10
N THR A 88 -10.18 -8.99 9.98
CA THR A 88 -9.84 -10.01 10.95
C THR A 88 -8.54 -9.63 11.62
N VAL A 89 -8.54 -9.55 12.93
CA VAL A 89 -7.36 -9.23 13.75
C VAL A 89 -7.06 -10.46 14.62
N PRO A 90 -6.28 -11.43 14.13
CA PRO A 90 -5.66 -12.38 15.04
C PRO A 90 -4.61 -11.62 15.86
N SER A 91 -4.26 -12.10 17.05
CA SER A 91 -3.44 -11.37 18.03
C SER A 91 -2.11 -10.79 17.51
N PHE A 92 -1.70 -11.12 16.29
CA PHE A 92 -0.43 -10.69 15.68
C PHE A 92 -0.49 -10.37 14.18
N VAL A 93 -1.58 -10.66 13.45
CA VAL A 93 -1.68 -10.38 12.00
C VAL A 93 -3.08 -9.89 11.65
N VAL A 94 -3.16 -8.80 10.90
CA VAL A 94 -4.44 -8.27 10.40
C VAL A 94 -4.68 -8.80 8.99
N MET A 95 -5.64 -9.69 8.83
CA MET A 95 -6.17 -10.08 7.52
C MET A 95 -7.44 -9.28 7.22
N LYS A 96 -7.53 -8.71 6.04
CA LYS A 96 -8.67 -7.89 5.61
C LYS A 96 -9.26 -8.40 4.31
N TRP A 97 -10.58 -8.49 4.28
CA TRP A 97 -11.36 -8.81 3.11
C TRP A 97 -11.98 -7.52 2.58
N VAL A 98 -11.63 -7.13 1.37
CA VAL A 98 -12.19 -5.96 0.69
C VAL A 98 -12.95 -6.44 -0.53
N ARG A 99 -14.27 -6.27 -0.55
CA ARG A 99 -15.07 -6.52 -1.74
C ARG A 99 -15.02 -5.30 -2.63
N CYS A 100 -14.36 -5.44 -3.77
CA CYS A 100 -14.15 -4.35 -4.71
C CYS A 100 -15.35 -4.04 -5.58
N PRO A 101 -15.53 -2.78 -6.00
CA PRO A 101 -16.37 -2.43 -7.15
C PRO A 101 -15.81 -3.05 -8.44
N GLU A 102 -16.67 -3.29 -9.43
CA GLU A 102 -16.33 -3.95 -10.71
C GLU A 102 -15.22 -3.26 -11.53
N ASN A 103 -14.86 -2.03 -11.20
CA ASN A 103 -13.89 -1.19 -11.92
C ASN A 103 -12.55 -1.02 -11.19
N TRP A 104 -12.26 -1.79 -10.14
CA TRP A 104 -10.98 -1.73 -9.46
C TRP A 104 -9.93 -2.51 -10.24
N ARG A 105 -9.09 -1.79 -10.98
CA ARG A 105 -7.89 -2.33 -11.62
C ARG A 105 -6.69 -2.07 -10.71
N ILE A 106 -5.98 -3.10 -10.38
CA ILE A 106 -4.64 -3.06 -9.78
C ILE A 106 -3.64 -3.10 -10.93
#